data_bbbf34bf34198604fbf1d63df6537935
#
_entry.id   bbbf34bf34198604fbf1d63df6537935
#
_cell.length_a   1.000
_cell.length_b   1.000
_cell.length_c   1.000
_cell.angle_alpha   90.00
_cell.angle_beta   90.00
_cell.angle_gamma   90.00
#
_symmetry.space_group_name_H-M   'P 1'
#
loop_
_entity.id
_entity.type
_entity.pdbx_description
1 polymer ?
#
loop_
_entity_poly.entity_id
_entity_poly.type
_entity_poly.pdbx_seq_one_letter_code
_entity_poly.pdbx_strand_id
1 'polypeptide(L)'
;MAFKNAISWFEIPTTDLSRAQKFYETIFSIQMIPFDTPNFQMRMFPVEDMMNGVGGAISKAEGFYKPSATDGPLVYLNANPDVQNVLDKIEAAGGKIVVPKTQISPEFGYMAVFVDTEGNRVALHSVPQ
;
A
#
# COMPACT_ATOMS: atom_id res chain seq x y z
N MET A 1 -21.33 18.16 8.31
CA MET A 1 -21.00 16.91 9.01
C MET A 1 -19.70 16.33 8.46
N ALA A 2 -18.85 15.82 9.33
CA ALA A 2 -17.57 15.27 8.93
C ALA A 2 -17.56 13.74 9.02
N PHE A 3 -16.81 13.09 8.15
CA PHE A 3 -16.56 11.66 8.25
C PHE A 3 -15.69 11.36 9.46
N LYS A 4 -15.83 10.17 10.02
CA LYS A 4 -14.86 9.64 10.98
C LYS A 4 -13.55 9.32 10.24
N ASN A 5 -13.66 8.64 9.09
CA ASN A 5 -12.55 8.39 8.15
C ASN A 5 -13.10 8.63 6.75
N ALA A 6 -12.36 9.35 5.93
CA ALA A 6 -12.80 9.65 4.57
C ALA A 6 -12.78 8.42 3.66
N ILE A 7 -12.02 7.39 4.04
CA ILE A 7 -11.90 6.16 3.26
C ILE A 7 -12.31 4.97 4.15
N SER A 8 -12.94 3.96 3.55
CA SER A 8 -13.32 2.75 4.28
C SER A 8 -12.54 1.51 3.86
N TRP A 9 -12.04 1.51 2.63
CA TRP A 9 -11.34 0.37 2.05
C TRP A 9 -10.56 0.85 0.84
N PHE A 10 -9.45 0.18 0.49
CA PHE A 10 -8.74 0.47 -0.76
C PHE A 10 -8.31 -0.83 -1.42
N GLU A 11 -8.12 -0.77 -2.75
CA GLU A 11 -7.58 -1.90 -3.50
C GLU A 11 -6.48 -1.41 -4.43
N ILE A 12 -5.39 -2.17 -4.46
CA ILE A 12 -4.25 -1.91 -5.33
C ILE A 12 -4.25 -3.00 -6.41
N PRO A 13 -4.36 -2.65 -7.69
CA PRO A 13 -4.41 -3.66 -8.75
C PRO A 13 -3.09 -4.40 -8.92
N THR A 14 -3.17 -5.67 -9.29
CA THR A 14 -1.98 -6.49 -9.57
C THR A 14 -2.17 -7.27 -10.86
N THR A 15 -1.07 -7.60 -11.53
CA THR A 15 -1.07 -8.53 -12.64
C THR A 15 -0.59 -9.91 -12.19
N ASP A 16 0.27 -9.97 -11.19
CA ASP A 16 0.76 -11.21 -10.59
C ASP A 16 0.59 -11.11 -9.09
N LEU A 17 -0.46 -11.75 -8.59
CA LEU A 17 -0.85 -11.63 -7.18
C LEU A 17 0.22 -12.19 -6.23
N SER A 18 0.83 -13.32 -6.60
CA SER A 18 1.88 -13.93 -5.77
C SER A 18 3.11 -13.05 -5.66
N ARG A 19 3.50 -12.43 -6.76
CA ARG A 19 4.65 -11.51 -6.79
C ARG A 19 4.36 -10.27 -5.94
N ALA A 20 3.17 -9.70 -6.09
CA ALA A 20 2.76 -8.54 -5.30
C ALA A 20 2.69 -8.88 -3.81
N GLN A 21 2.15 -10.04 -3.47
CA GLN A 21 2.07 -10.48 -2.08
C GLN A 21 3.46 -10.57 -1.45
N LYS A 22 4.39 -11.20 -2.14
CA LYS A 22 5.75 -11.33 -1.64
C LYS A 22 6.40 -9.96 -1.43
N PHE A 23 6.18 -9.04 -2.36
CA PHE A 23 6.71 -7.68 -2.25
C PHE A 23 6.19 -6.97 -1.00
N TYR A 24 4.88 -6.92 -0.82
CA TYR A 24 4.29 -6.19 0.31
C TYR A 24 4.55 -6.87 1.65
N GLU A 25 4.56 -8.20 1.69
CA GLU A 25 4.94 -8.91 2.91
C GLU A 25 6.37 -8.61 3.31
N THR A 26 7.26 -8.47 2.34
CA THR A 26 8.67 -8.17 2.59
C THR A 26 8.87 -6.75 3.11
N ILE A 27 8.30 -5.76 2.45
CA ILE A 27 8.58 -4.36 2.80
C ILE A 27 7.93 -3.93 4.12
N PHE A 28 6.81 -4.56 4.49
CA PHE A 28 6.11 -4.25 5.75
C PHE A 28 6.33 -5.28 6.85
N SER A 29 6.98 -6.40 6.55
CA SER A 29 7.16 -7.50 7.50
C SER A 29 5.83 -7.98 8.05
N ILE A 30 4.88 -8.23 7.15
CA ILE A 30 3.53 -8.68 7.47
C ILE A 30 3.23 -10.01 6.79
N GLN A 31 2.12 -10.61 7.16
CA GLN A 31 1.56 -11.77 6.48
C GLN A 31 0.17 -11.39 5.99
N MET A 32 -0.03 -11.44 4.69
CA MET A 32 -1.30 -11.05 4.07
C MET A 32 -2.31 -12.18 4.17
N ILE A 33 -3.58 -11.83 4.12
CA ILE A 33 -4.70 -12.75 4.33
C ILE A 33 -5.42 -12.98 3.01
N PRO A 34 -5.47 -14.24 2.51
CA PRO A 34 -6.16 -14.48 1.25
C PRO A 34 -7.68 -14.37 1.38
N PHE A 35 -8.30 -13.83 0.35
CA PHE A 35 -9.75 -13.78 0.23
C PHE A 35 -10.11 -13.86 -1.25
N ASP A 36 -10.57 -15.01 -1.70
CA ASP A 36 -10.85 -15.28 -3.09
C ASP A 36 -12.34 -15.45 -3.31
N THR A 37 -12.83 -14.88 -4.42
CA THR A 37 -14.20 -15.08 -4.89
C THR A 37 -14.13 -15.66 -6.32
N PRO A 38 -15.25 -16.13 -6.88
CA PRO A 38 -15.21 -16.62 -8.25
C PRO A 38 -14.76 -15.59 -9.29
N ASN A 39 -14.93 -14.29 -8.99
CA ASN A 39 -14.68 -13.24 -9.97
C ASN A 39 -13.34 -12.54 -9.79
N PHE A 40 -12.77 -12.58 -8.58
CA PHE A 40 -11.47 -11.94 -8.35
C PHE A 40 -10.76 -12.57 -7.16
N GLN A 41 -9.47 -12.32 -7.10
CA GLN A 41 -8.60 -12.82 -6.04
C GLN A 41 -7.95 -11.64 -5.35
N MET A 42 -7.84 -11.69 -4.03
CA MET A 42 -7.18 -10.65 -3.28
C MET A 42 -6.39 -11.18 -2.10
N ARG A 43 -5.47 -10.35 -1.64
CA ARG A 43 -4.71 -10.56 -0.40
C ARG A 43 -4.88 -9.31 0.43
N MET A 44 -5.43 -9.48 1.62
CA MET A 44 -5.74 -8.34 2.50
C MET A 44 -4.56 -7.99 3.37
N PHE A 45 -4.38 -6.70 3.58
CA PHE A 45 -3.41 -6.21 4.57
C PHE A 45 -3.98 -6.49 5.96
N PRO A 46 -3.16 -7.03 6.88
CA PRO A 46 -3.63 -7.24 8.26
C PRO A 46 -3.78 -5.92 8.98
N VAL A 47 -4.91 -5.74 9.68
CA VAL A 47 -5.14 -4.59 10.55
C VAL A 47 -5.62 -5.11 11.90
N GLU A 48 -5.28 -4.38 12.97
CA GLU A 48 -5.58 -4.82 14.32
C GLU A 48 -7.08 -4.90 14.59
N ASP A 49 -7.83 -3.93 14.07
CA ASP A 49 -9.27 -3.83 14.32
C ASP A 49 -10.00 -3.49 13.02
N MET A 50 -10.63 -4.51 12.44
CA MET A 50 -11.36 -4.36 11.18
C MET A 50 -12.61 -3.49 11.34
N MET A 51 -13.14 -3.36 12.55
CA MET A 51 -14.36 -2.58 12.79
C MET A 51 -14.06 -1.07 12.83
N ASN A 52 -12.94 -0.69 13.42
CA ASN A 52 -12.60 0.72 13.64
C ASN A 52 -11.42 1.19 12.79
N GLY A 53 -10.64 0.26 12.26
CA GLY A 53 -9.53 0.57 11.37
C GLY A 53 -9.98 0.62 9.92
N VAL A 54 -9.05 0.98 9.04
CA VAL A 54 -9.28 0.96 7.61
C VAL A 54 -8.31 -0.04 6.99
N GLY A 55 -8.87 -1.09 6.40
CA GLY A 55 -8.09 -2.09 5.70
C GLY A 55 -8.10 -1.88 4.21
N GLY A 56 -7.40 -2.77 3.51
CA GLY A 56 -7.34 -2.78 2.07
C GLY A 56 -6.67 -4.06 1.58
N ALA A 57 -6.53 -4.16 0.28
CA ALA A 57 -6.00 -5.38 -0.34
C ALA A 57 -5.22 -5.06 -1.61
N ILE A 58 -4.35 -5.99 -1.99
CA ILE A 58 -3.90 -6.11 -3.37
C ILE A 58 -4.83 -7.09 -4.06
N SER A 59 -5.20 -6.80 -5.30
CA SER A 59 -6.28 -7.54 -5.95
C SER A 59 -5.98 -7.79 -7.42
N LYS A 60 -6.46 -8.94 -7.91
CA LYS A 60 -6.40 -9.27 -9.33
C LYS A 60 -7.81 -9.50 -9.83
N ALA A 61 -8.22 -8.69 -10.81
CA ALA A 61 -9.54 -8.81 -11.45
C ALA A 61 -9.40 -8.35 -12.90
N GLU A 62 -9.26 -9.31 -13.80
CA GLU A 62 -9.04 -9.00 -15.21
C GLU A 62 -10.20 -8.18 -15.79
N GLY A 63 -9.84 -7.14 -16.56
CA GLY A 63 -10.83 -6.27 -17.19
C GLY A 63 -11.48 -5.28 -16.25
N PHE A 64 -11.20 -5.34 -14.95
CA PHE A 64 -11.81 -4.45 -13.98
C PHE A 64 -10.92 -3.26 -13.64
N TYR A 65 -9.64 -3.50 -13.37
CA TYR A 65 -8.68 -2.43 -13.15
C TYR A 65 -7.29 -2.88 -13.56
N LYS A 66 -6.39 -1.89 -13.71
CA LYS A 66 -5.06 -2.10 -14.27
C LYS A 66 -4.04 -1.28 -13.49
N PRO A 67 -2.88 -1.86 -13.14
CA PRO A 67 -1.82 -1.08 -12.49
C PRO A 67 -1.36 0.09 -13.35
N SER A 68 -1.00 1.19 -12.69
CA SER A 68 -0.44 2.36 -13.35
C SER A 68 0.50 3.10 -12.41
N ALA A 69 1.62 3.60 -12.98
CA ALA A 69 2.56 4.42 -12.24
C ALA A 69 2.23 5.91 -12.36
N THR A 70 1.23 6.29 -13.15
CA THR A 70 0.93 7.68 -13.45
C THR A 70 -0.54 8.05 -13.29
N ASP A 71 -1.45 7.10 -13.44
CA ASP A 71 -2.89 7.37 -13.47
C ASP A 71 -3.57 6.83 -12.22
N GLY A 72 -4.69 7.45 -11.88
CA GLY A 72 -5.50 7.04 -10.74
C GLY A 72 -5.07 7.67 -9.43
N PRO A 73 -5.81 7.37 -8.34
CA PRO A 73 -5.51 7.94 -7.04
C PRO A 73 -4.16 7.48 -6.50
N LEU A 74 -3.59 8.29 -5.61
CA LEU A 74 -2.38 7.92 -4.87
C LEU A 74 -2.79 7.45 -3.48
N VAL A 75 -2.55 6.18 -3.19
CA VAL A 75 -2.86 5.59 -1.89
C VAL A 75 -1.65 5.73 -0.97
N TYR A 76 -1.86 6.26 0.22
CA TYR A 76 -0.83 6.38 1.24
C TYR A 76 -0.97 5.22 2.22
N LEU A 77 0.04 4.38 2.31
CA LEU A 77 0.08 3.29 3.27
C LEU A 77 0.77 3.73 4.56
N ASN A 78 0.29 3.21 5.67
CA ASN A 78 0.83 3.54 6.99
C ASN A 78 2.21 2.91 7.17
N ALA A 79 3.22 3.75 7.25
CA ALA A 79 4.61 3.33 7.44
C ALA A 79 5.17 3.79 8.78
N ASN A 80 4.30 4.01 9.78
CA ASN A 80 4.75 4.35 11.12
C ASN A 80 5.64 3.24 11.69
N PRO A 81 6.65 3.55 12.47
CA PRO A 81 6.99 4.90 12.94
C PRO A 81 7.83 5.73 11.97
N ASP A 82 8.43 5.14 10.93
CA ASP A 82 9.36 5.84 10.06
C ASP A 82 9.31 5.25 8.65
N VAL A 83 8.96 6.08 7.66
CA VAL A 83 8.91 5.65 6.26
C VAL A 83 10.25 5.05 5.80
N GLN A 84 11.37 5.49 6.40
CA GLN A 84 12.69 4.99 6.01
C GLN A 84 12.83 3.48 6.24
N ASN A 85 12.21 2.95 7.28
CA ASN A 85 12.25 1.51 7.55
C ASN A 85 11.65 0.68 6.42
N VAL A 86 10.61 1.20 5.78
CA VAL A 86 9.99 0.56 4.63
C VAL A 86 10.83 0.80 3.37
N LEU A 87 11.27 2.05 3.16
CA LEU A 87 12.08 2.41 1.99
C LEU A 87 13.33 1.53 1.86
N ASP A 88 13.96 1.22 2.98
CA ASP A 88 15.20 0.42 2.98
C ASP A 88 15.01 -0.97 2.36
N LYS A 89 13.78 -1.46 2.28
CA LYS A 89 13.48 -2.80 1.77
C LYS A 89 12.93 -2.80 0.35
N ILE A 90 12.55 -1.65 -0.19
CA ILE A 90 11.79 -1.58 -1.45
C ILE A 90 12.58 -2.10 -2.65
N GLU A 91 13.80 -1.61 -2.84
CA GLU A 91 14.56 -1.96 -4.05
C GLU A 91 14.98 -3.42 -4.05
N ALA A 92 15.40 -3.95 -2.91
CA ALA A 92 15.73 -5.36 -2.81
C ALA A 92 14.52 -6.26 -3.02
N ALA A 93 13.32 -5.76 -2.70
CA ALA A 93 12.08 -6.52 -2.89
C ALA A 93 11.50 -6.42 -4.31
N GLY A 94 12.10 -5.60 -5.17
CA GLY A 94 11.70 -5.49 -6.57
C GLY A 94 10.95 -4.23 -6.95
N GLY A 95 10.80 -3.29 -6.03
CA GLY A 95 10.18 -2.00 -6.31
C GLY A 95 11.21 -0.93 -6.66
N LYS A 96 10.72 0.29 -6.85
CA LYS A 96 11.57 1.42 -7.20
C LYS A 96 11.15 2.64 -6.39
N ILE A 97 12.12 3.30 -5.76
CA ILE A 97 11.84 4.54 -5.01
C ILE A 97 11.77 5.69 -6.01
N VAL A 98 10.66 6.43 -5.97
CA VAL A 98 10.42 7.58 -6.85
C VAL A 98 10.64 8.88 -6.09
N VAL A 99 10.11 8.99 -4.87
CA VAL A 99 10.32 10.13 -4.01
C VAL A 99 10.86 9.61 -2.67
N PRO A 100 12.08 10.01 -2.29
CA PRO A 100 12.65 9.55 -1.02
C PRO A 100 11.94 10.19 0.17
N LYS A 101 12.34 9.79 1.39
CA LYS A 101 11.77 10.35 2.61
C LYS A 101 11.80 11.88 2.55
N THR A 102 10.63 12.49 2.65
CA THR A 102 10.44 13.92 2.51
C THR A 102 9.53 14.42 3.60
N GLN A 103 9.94 15.46 4.32
CA GLN A 103 9.09 16.04 5.34
C GLN A 103 7.93 16.80 4.69
N ILE A 104 6.70 16.48 5.12
CA ILE A 104 5.52 17.23 4.70
C ILE A 104 5.44 18.51 5.52
N SER A 105 5.50 18.36 6.85
CA SER A 105 5.50 19.44 7.82
C SER A 105 5.84 18.84 9.19
N PRO A 106 6.22 19.66 10.20
CA PRO A 106 6.39 19.11 11.55
C PRO A 106 5.14 18.44 12.08
N GLU A 107 3.95 18.91 11.66
CA GLU A 107 2.67 18.39 12.13
C GLU A 107 2.30 17.08 11.43
N PHE A 108 2.42 17.04 10.09
CA PHE A 108 1.95 15.90 9.32
C PHE A 108 3.01 14.84 9.04
N GLY A 109 4.25 15.09 9.42
CA GLY A 109 5.30 14.09 9.34
C GLY A 109 5.96 13.95 7.98
N TYR A 110 6.14 12.70 7.55
CA TYR A 110 6.96 12.38 6.38
C TYR A 110 6.20 11.52 5.38
N MET A 111 6.62 11.63 4.13
CA MET A 111 6.06 10.82 3.06
C MET A 111 7.17 10.32 2.16
N ALA A 112 6.84 9.32 1.35
CA ALA A 112 7.69 8.82 0.28
C ALA A 112 6.79 8.21 -0.78
N VAL A 113 7.31 8.00 -1.98
CA VAL A 113 6.56 7.38 -3.07
C VAL A 113 7.43 6.33 -3.72
N PHE A 114 6.84 5.20 -4.04
CA PHE A 114 7.52 4.12 -4.76
C PHE A 114 6.63 3.55 -5.84
N VAL A 115 7.23 2.81 -6.76
CA VAL A 115 6.51 1.99 -7.73
C VAL A 115 6.71 0.54 -7.29
N ASP A 116 5.61 -0.19 -7.15
CA ASP A 116 5.65 -1.58 -6.70
C ASP A 116 6.01 -2.54 -7.83
N THR A 117 6.03 -3.84 -7.54
CA THR A 117 6.40 -4.86 -8.54
C THR A 117 5.39 -4.96 -9.68
N GLU A 118 4.20 -4.41 -9.49
CA GLU A 118 3.14 -4.47 -10.50
C GLU A 118 3.05 -3.21 -11.34
N GLY A 119 3.87 -2.19 -11.03
CA GLY A 119 3.86 -0.93 -11.74
C GLY A 119 2.92 0.10 -11.14
N ASN A 120 2.45 -0.08 -9.91
CA ASN A 120 1.62 0.90 -9.24
C ASN A 120 2.47 1.95 -8.53
N ARG A 121 2.04 3.20 -8.62
CA ARG A 121 2.57 4.28 -7.80
C ARG A 121 1.84 4.26 -6.46
N VAL A 122 2.59 4.11 -5.37
CA VAL A 122 2.05 4.00 -4.01
C VAL A 122 2.87 4.90 -3.10
N ALA A 123 2.22 5.54 -2.16
CA ALA A 123 2.88 6.42 -1.20
C ALA A 123 2.96 5.79 0.19
N LEU A 124 3.89 6.27 0.97
CA LEU A 124 4.08 5.91 2.37
C LEU A 124 3.94 7.15 3.23
N HIS A 125 3.43 6.98 4.43
CA HIS A 125 3.27 8.08 5.37
C HIS A 125 3.63 7.62 6.77
N SER A 126 4.37 8.46 7.50
CA SER A 126 4.63 8.25 8.91
C SER A 126 4.61 9.58 9.63
N VAL A 127 4.20 9.54 10.89
CA VAL A 127 4.22 10.72 11.75
C VAL A 127 5.30 10.54 12.81
N PRO A 128 5.88 11.64 13.31
CA PRO A 128 6.87 11.54 14.38
C PRO A 128 6.24 10.92 15.63
N GLN A 129 7.01 10.06 16.30
CA GLN A 129 6.59 9.38 17.53
C GLN A 129 7.24 10.02 18.74
#